data_67df156f7f0ae3c844a9804a367f1793
#
_entry.id   67df156f7f0ae3c844a9804a367f1793
#
_cell.length_a   1.000
_cell.length_b   1.000
_cell.length_c   1.000
_cell.angle_alpha   90.00
_cell.angle_beta   90.00
_cell.angle_gamma   90.00
#
_symmetry.space_group_name_H-M   'P 1'
#
loop_
_entity.id
_entity.type
_entity.pdbx_description
1 polymer ?
#
loop_
_entity_poly.entity_id
_entity_poly.type
_entity_poly.pdbx_seq_one_letter_code
_entity_poly.pdbx_strand_id
1 'polypeptide(L)'
;VGSMVDSWIVSSMMPGQRIEGQRLDSLRLTSATEGVVIPRLYGRMRIGGNIIWATDFREEVTTRRQGGGKGSGPKVTTTDYSYYASFAVALTEGAITGIGRIWADGEILDLKDVTWRWYPGDETQGPDPFIAAKMGPEATPAYRGTAYVIFENLPLAPFGNRLPQLSFEVFHPLADADTAEGLVPAVTMIPASGEFAYATSIVRKAEGGAENVNAMALS
;
A
#
# COMPACT_ATOMS: atom_id res chain seq x y z
N VAL A 1 -6.84 1.09 -65.14
CA VAL A 1 -7.08 -0.17 -64.40
C VAL A 1 -5.87 -0.58 -63.55
N GLY A 2 -4.77 0.23 -63.49
CA GLY A 2 -3.53 -0.12 -62.79
C GLY A 2 -3.40 0.30 -61.31
N SER A 3 -4.19 1.23 -60.80
CA SER A 3 -3.87 1.83 -59.47
C SER A 3 -4.43 1.13 -58.22
N MET A 4 -5.38 0.21 -58.37
CA MET A 4 -5.94 -0.55 -57.24
C MET A 4 -5.13 -1.82 -56.87
N VAL A 5 -4.39 -2.37 -57.81
CA VAL A 5 -3.58 -3.58 -57.58
C VAL A 5 -2.26 -3.23 -56.89
N ASP A 6 -1.70 -2.07 -57.21
CA ASP A 6 -0.42 -1.61 -56.61
C ASP A 6 -0.55 -1.26 -55.13
N SER A 7 -1.67 -0.66 -54.69
CA SER A 7 -1.87 -0.33 -53.27
C SER A 7 -2.04 -1.59 -52.40
N TRP A 8 -2.61 -2.67 -52.95
CA TRP A 8 -2.80 -3.91 -52.19
C TRP A 8 -1.47 -4.70 -52.03
N ILE A 9 -0.62 -4.68 -53.06
CA ILE A 9 0.70 -5.32 -53.01
C ILE A 9 1.61 -4.59 -52.04
N VAL A 10 1.61 -3.25 -52.05
CA VAL A 10 2.43 -2.44 -51.15
C VAL A 10 2.00 -2.60 -49.67
N SER A 11 0.69 -2.66 -49.38
CA SER A 11 0.20 -2.86 -48.02
C SER A 11 0.47 -4.26 -47.47
N SER A 12 0.57 -5.28 -48.33
CA SER A 12 0.89 -6.66 -47.94
C SER A 12 2.39 -6.88 -47.69
N MET A 13 3.25 -5.98 -48.20
CA MET A 13 4.71 -6.02 -48.02
C MET A 13 5.20 -5.13 -46.84
N MET A 14 4.33 -4.32 -46.26
CA MET A 14 4.74 -3.55 -45.07
C MET A 14 4.96 -4.46 -43.88
N PRO A 15 6.17 -4.47 -43.30
CA PRO A 15 6.41 -5.24 -42.08
C PRO A 15 5.48 -4.72 -40.96
N GLY A 16 4.85 -5.65 -40.23
CA GLY A 16 3.97 -5.29 -39.12
C GLY A 16 4.69 -4.40 -38.11
N GLN A 17 4.06 -3.32 -37.74
CA GLN A 17 4.62 -2.37 -36.74
C GLN A 17 4.63 -3.06 -35.37
N ARG A 18 5.80 -3.14 -34.74
CA ARG A 18 5.96 -3.54 -33.35
C ARG A 18 6.06 -2.30 -32.48
N ILE A 19 5.17 -2.21 -31.51
CA ILE A 19 5.21 -1.19 -30.47
C ILE A 19 5.53 -1.93 -29.17
N GLU A 20 6.69 -1.66 -28.60
CA GLU A 20 7.08 -2.19 -27.29
C GLU A 20 6.88 -1.09 -26.23
N GLY A 21 6.15 -1.40 -25.18
CA GLY A 21 6.06 -0.58 -23.98
C GLY A 21 7.42 -0.47 -23.29
N GLN A 22 7.57 0.51 -22.43
CA GLN A 22 8.81 0.71 -21.69
C GLN A 22 9.01 -0.43 -20.70
N ARG A 23 10.06 -1.22 -20.89
CA ARG A 23 10.50 -2.23 -19.93
C ARG A 23 11.43 -1.58 -18.91
N LEU A 24 11.19 -1.89 -17.63
CA LEU A 24 12.04 -1.40 -16.56
C LEU A 24 13.26 -2.33 -16.40
N ASP A 25 14.46 -1.79 -16.57
CA ASP A 25 15.69 -2.54 -16.38
C ASP A 25 15.99 -2.84 -14.91
N SER A 26 15.49 -2.02 -13.98
CA SER A 26 15.54 -2.25 -12.54
C SER A 26 14.50 -1.42 -11.80
N LEU A 27 13.73 -2.06 -10.93
CA LEU A 27 12.91 -1.40 -9.93
C LEU A 27 13.74 -1.27 -8.65
N ARG A 28 14.12 -0.05 -8.30
CA ARG A 28 14.85 0.21 -7.05
C ARG A 28 13.84 0.32 -5.91
N LEU A 29 14.01 -0.52 -4.89
CA LEU A 29 13.36 -0.35 -3.59
C LEU A 29 14.06 0.80 -2.87
N THR A 30 13.49 1.99 -2.95
CA THR A 30 14.13 3.23 -2.48
C THR A 30 14.11 3.39 -0.95
N SER A 31 13.48 2.49 -0.18
CA SER A 31 13.23 2.73 1.24
C SER A 31 13.48 1.57 2.20
N ALA A 32 14.20 0.55 1.79
CA ALA A 32 14.76 -0.43 2.73
C ALA A 32 16.12 0.11 3.23
N THR A 33 16.09 1.10 4.11
CA THR A 33 17.31 1.64 4.71
C THR A 33 17.52 0.96 6.06
N GLU A 34 18.61 0.21 6.18
CA GLU A 34 19.01 -0.38 7.46
C GLU A 34 19.29 0.74 8.48
N GLY A 35 18.83 0.53 9.71
CA GLY A 35 19.00 1.51 10.79
C GLY A 35 17.94 2.62 10.86
N VAL A 36 16.88 2.56 10.04
CA VAL A 36 15.75 3.49 10.18
C VAL A 36 14.98 3.17 11.44
N VAL A 37 14.73 4.19 12.25
CA VAL A 37 13.98 4.07 13.50
C VAL A 37 12.51 3.78 13.19
N ILE A 38 11.95 2.75 13.83
CA ILE A 38 10.51 2.50 13.84
C ILE A 38 9.91 3.38 14.94
N PRO A 39 8.97 4.29 14.61
CA PRO A 39 8.39 5.18 15.61
C PRO A 39 7.48 4.42 16.57
N ARG A 40 7.39 4.89 17.81
CA ARG A 40 6.32 4.51 18.73
C ARG A 40 5.25 5.58 18.72
N LEU A 41 3.99 5.17 18.61
CA LEU A 41 2.85 6.06 18.48
C LEU A 41 1.93 5.96 19.69
N TYR A 42 1.13 7.01 19.87
CA TYR A 42 0.05 7.04 20.84
C TYR A 42 -1.16 7.71 20.20
N GLY A 43 -2.33 7.10 20.34
CA GLY A 43 -3.56 7.60 19.77
C GLY A 43 -3.68 7.32 18.25
N ARG A 44 -4.17 8.28 17.49
CA ARG A 44 -4.41 8.18 16.06
C ARG A 44 -3.46 9.09 15.29
N MET A 45 -2.75 8.53 14.32
CA MET A 45 -1.81 9.30 13.52
C MET A 45 -1.70 8.75 12.09
N ARG A 46 -1.43 9.63 11.14
CA ARG A 46 -1.01 9.26 9.79
C ARG A 46 0.51 9.24 9.74
N ILE A 47 1.07 8.10 9.38
CA ILE A 47 2.52 7.89 9.32
C ILE A 47 2.92 7.27 7.98
N GLY A 48 4.15 7.49 7.59
CA GLY A 48 4.83 6.64 6.62
C GLY A 48 5.24 5.32 7.27
N GLY A 49 5.76 4.38 6.48
CA GLY A 49 6.29 3.14 7.01
C GLY A 49 7.64 2.80 6.38
N ASN A 50 8.35 1.87 7.01
CA ASN A 50 9.63 1.37 6.54
C ASN A 50 9.47 -0.01 5.93
N ILE A 51 9.98 -0.24 4.73
CA ILE A 51 9.96 -1.56 4.12
C ILE A 51 10.91 -2.46 4.90
N ILE A 52 10.36 -3.53 5.49
CA ILE A 52 11.12 -4.53 6.28
C ILE A 52 11.33 -5.83 5.51
N TRP A 53 10.56 -6.06 4.48
CA TRP A 53 10.69 -7.22 3.61
C TRP A 53 10.11 -6.90 2.23
N ALA A 54 10.72 -7.46 1.20
CA ALA A 54 10.20 -7.44 -0.16
C ALA A 54 10.70 -8.64 -0.93
N THR A 55 9.93 -9.07 -1.93
CA THR A 55 10.35 -10.06 -2.91
C THR A 55 10.63 -9.40 -4.25
N ASP A 56 11.19 -10.17 -5.18
CA ASP A 56 11.38 -9.72 -6.54
C ASP A 56 10.06 -9.31 -7.19
N PHE A 57 10.15 -8.31 -8.05
CA PHE A 57 8.99 -7.85 -8.81
C PHE A 57 8.54 -8.91 -9.81
N ARG A 58 7.23 -9.09 -9.90
CA ARG A 58 6.64 -9.92 -10.93
C ARG A 58 6.34 -9.07 -12.17
N GLU A 59 6.97 -9.42 -13.30
CA GLU A 59 6.65 -8.84 -14.59
C GLU A 59 5.56 -9.68 -15.26
N GLU A 60 4.56 -9.04 -15.83
CA GLU A 60 3.53 -9.64 -16.66
C GLU A 60 3.55 -8.98 -18.03
N VAL A 61 3.72 -9.78 -19.07
CA VAL A 61 3.82 -9.30 -20.45
C VAL A 61 2.51 -9.58 -21.17
N THR A 62 1.85 -8.52 -21.63
CA THR A 62 0.63 -8.63 -22.42
C THR A 62 0.90 -8.22 -23.86
N THR A 63 0.71 -9.13 -24.80
CA THR A 63 0.86 -8.86 -26.22
C THR A 63 -0.50 -8.80 -26.90
N ARG A 64 -0.81 -7.65 -27.48
CA ARG A 64 -2.04 -7.41 -28.25
C ARG A 64 -1.70 -7.28 -29.73
N ARG A 65 -2.48 -7.97 -30.57
CA ARG A 65 -2.37 -7.86 -32.03
C ARG A 65 -3.62 -7.22 -32.58
N GLN A 66 -3.44 -6.14 -33.32
CA GLN A 66 -4.55 -5.42 -33.96
C GLN A 66 -4.27 -5.30 -35.43
N GLY A 67 -5.31 -5.51 -36.27
CA GLY A 67 -5.23 -5.48 -37.74
C GLY A 67 -5.00 -6.85 -38.34
N GLY A 68 -5.17 -6.96 -39.67
CA GLY A 68 -4.96 -8.20 -40.42
C GLY A 68 -6.22 -8.83 -41.04
N GLY A 69 -7.38 -8.11 -41.02
CA GLY A 69 -8.56 -8.47 -41.80
C GLY A 69 -8.44 -8.04 -43.28
N LYS A 70 -9.22 -8.64 -44.17
CA LYS A 70 -9.25 -8.34 -45.61
C LYS A 70 -9.74 -6.88 -45.79
N GLY A 71 -8.82 -5.91 -46.02
CA GLY A 71 -9.10 -4.49 -46.13
C GLY A 71 -8.65 -3.64 -44.92
N SER A 72 -8.04 -4.26 -43.90
CA SER A 72 -7.47 -3.58 -42.75
C SER A 72 -5.97 -3.34 -42.98
N GLY A 73 -5.46 -2.19 -42.50
CA GLY A 73 -4.05 -1.79 -42.63
C GLY A 73 -3.02 -2.79 -42.05
N PRO A 74 -1.74 -2.41 -41.97
CA PRO A 74 -0.68 -3.28 -41.49
C PRO A 74 -0.96 -3.80 -40.08
N LYS A 75 -0.55 -5.04 -39.82
CA LYS A 75 -0.65 -5.64 -38.44
C LYS A 75 0.18 -4.82 -37.47
N VAL A 76 -0.45 -4.37 -36.37
CA VAL A 76 0.22 -3.74 -35.24
C VAL A 76 0.27 -4.75 -34.12
N THR A 77 1.45 -4.98 -33.58
CA THR A 77 1.67 -5.80 -32.38
C THR A 77 2.14 -4.85 -31.28
N THR A 78 1.37 -4.74 -30.21
CA THR A 78 1.71 -3.96 -29.01
C THR A 78 2.05 -4.92 -27.89
N THR A 79 3.20 -4.71 -27.26
CA THR A 79 3.62 -5.46 -26.07
C THR A 79 3.65 -4.49 -24.90
N ASP A 80 2.81 -4.75 -23.90
CA ASP A 80 2.70 -3.98 -22.67
C ASP A 80 3.29 -4.78 -21.51
N TYR A 81 4.02 -4.11 -20.64
CA TYR A 81 4.61 -4.67 -19.43
C TYR A 81 3.89 -4.12 -18.20
N SER A 82 3.40 -5.03 -17.36
CA SER A 82 2.79 -4.70 -16.07
C SER A 82 3.65 -5.28 -14.95
N TYR A 83 3.83 -4.51 -13.88
CA TYR A 83 4.67 -4.89 -12.77
C TYR A 83 3.85 -4.98 -11.49
N TYR A 84 4.18 -5.96 -10.66
CA TYR A 84 3.56 -6.21 -9.38
C TYR A 84 4.64 -6.34 -8.31
N ALA A 85 4.37 -5.81 -7.14
CA ALA A 85 5.28 -5.89 -5.99
C ALA A 85 4.61 -6.58 -4.81
N SER A 86 5.38 -7.40 -4.09
CA SER A 86 4.98 -7.93 -2.79
C SER A 86 5.99 -7.49 -1.75
N PHE A 87 5.52 -6.84 -0.69
CA PHE A 87 6.38 -6.25 0.32
C PHE A 87 5.67 -6.06 1.66
N ALA A 88 6.43 -5.99 2.73
CA ALA A 88 5.95 -5.70 4.07
C ALA A 88 6.50 -4.36 4.57
N VAL A 89 5.66 -3.61 5.24
CA VAL A 89 5.95 -2.26 5.73
C VAL A 89 5.73 -2.22 7.23
N ALA A 90 6.80 -1.99 8.01
CA ALA A 90 6.70 -1.73 9.43
C ALA A 90 6.13 -0.33 9.68
N LEU A 91 5.22 -0.23 10.62
CA LEU A 91 4.49 0.99 10.94
C LEU A 91 4.95 1.60 12.25
N THR A 92 4.86 0.84 13.33
CA THR A 92 5.13 1.34 14.67
C THR A 92 5.64 0.24 15.59
N GLU A 93 6.42 0.61 16.57
CA GLU A 93 6.73 -0.22 17.73
C GLU A 93 5.52 -0.30 18.65
N GLY A 94 5.27 -1.49 19.18
CA GLY A 94 4.15 -1.79 20.07
C GLY A 94 2.87 -2.14 19.33
N ALA A 95 1.92 -2.68 20.10
CA ALA A 95 0.69 -3.21 19.55
C ALA A 95 -0.30 -2.09 19.15
N ILE A 96 -0.85 -2.19 17.96
CA ILE A 96 -1.89 -1.28 17.45
C ILE A 96 -3.28 -1.95 17.53
N THR A 97 -4.31 -1.12 17.57
CA THR A 97 -5.71 -1.58 17.59
C THR A 97 -6.34 -1.63 16.20
N GLY A 98 -5.73 -0.97 15.21
CA GLY A 98 -6.24 -1.00 13.85
C GLY A 98 -5.49 -0.10 12.88
N ILE A 99 -5.81 -0.29 11.62
CA ILE A 99 -5.39 0.55 10.51
C ILE A 99 -6.65 1.10 9.84
N GLY A 100 -6.68 2.40 9.62
CA GLY A 100 -7.75 3.07 8.91
C GLY A 100 -7.44 3.18 7.42
N ARG A 101 -7.37 4.40 6.93
CA ARG A 101 -7.08 4.69 5.53
C ARG A 101 -5.62 4.46 5.21
N ILE A 102 -5.38 4.02 3.98
CA ILE A 102 -4.04 3.90 3.39
C ILE A 102 -3.99 4.84 2.19
N TRP A 103 -2.92 5.59 2.06
CA TRP A 103 -2.68 6.48 0.92
C TRP A 103 -1.45 6.01 0.16
N ALA A 104 -1.54 6.14 -1.16
CA ALA A 104 -0.46 5.95 -2.10
C ALA A 104 -0.25 7.25 -2.88
N ASP A 105 0.94 7.82 -2.85
CA ASP A 105 1.28 9.12 -3.47
C ASP A 105 0.33 10.27 -3.07
N GLY A 106 -0.22 10.22 -1.86
CA GLY A 106 -1.13 11.24 -1.33
C GLY A 106 -2.61 10.97 -1.54
N GLU A 107 -2.97 10.09 -2.45
CA GLU A 107 -4.35 9.68 -2.75
C GLU A 107 -4.74 8.42 -1.94
N ILE A 108 -6.03 8.29 -1.60
CA ILE A 108 -6.52 7.09 -0.90
C ILE A 108 -6.37 5.89 -1.81
N LEU A 109 -5.66 4.87 -1.32
CA LEU A 109 -5.47 3.62 -2.04
C LEU A 109 -6.77 2.80 -2.04
N ASP A 110 -7.26 2.48 -3.24
CA ASP A 110 -8.36 1.53 -3.39
C ASP A 110 -7.82 0.10 -3.15
N LEU A 111 -8.32 -0.52 -2.08
CA LEU A 111 -7.89 -1.84 -1.64
C LEU A 111 -8.75 -2.99 -2.19
N LYS A 112 -9.72 -2.68 -3.06
CA LYS A 112 -10.74 -3.63 -3.51
C LYS A 112 -10.16 -4.86 -4.19
N ASP A 113 -9.14 -4.64 -5.04
CA ASP A 113 -8.48 -5.68 -5.81
C ASP A 113 -7.04 -5.93 -5.33
N VAL A 114 -6.71 -5.46 -4.13
CA VAL A 114 -5.40 -5.61 -3.52
C VAL A 114 -5.45 -6.63 -2.41
N THR A 115 -4.62 -7.66 -2.51
CA THR A 115 -4.43 -8.61 -1.41
C THR A 115 -3.49 -8.00 -0.39
N TRP A 116 -4.03 -7.70 0.77
CA TRP A 116 -3.27 -7.13 1.87
C TRP A 116 -3.77 -7.65 3.22
N ARG A 117 -2.92 -7.59 4.22
CA ARG A 117 -3.26 -7.86 5.62
C ARG A 117 -2.31 -7.11 6.52
N TRP A 118 -2.67 -6.99 7.78
CA TRP A 118 -1.86 -6.31 8.77
C TRP A 118 -1.71 -7.17 10.02
N TYR A 119 -0.67 -6.89 10.74
CA TYR A 119 -0.29 -7.55 11.97
C TYR A 119 -0.20 -6.52 13.08
N PRO A 120 -0.84 -6.79 14.24
CA PRO A 120 -0.96 -5.79 15.30
C PRO A 120 0.35 -5.44 16.00
N GLY A 121 1.35 -6.30 15.98
CA GLY A 121 2.60 -6.10 16.71
C GLY A 121 2.55 -6.61 18.14
N ASP A 122 1.61 -7.48 18.47
CA ASP A 122 1.54 -8.10 19.79
C ASP A 122 2.55 -9.24 19.97
N GLU A 123 2.73 -9.69 21.22
CA GLU A 123 3.68 -10.76 21.57
C GLU A 123 3.23 -12.14 21.09
N THR A 124 1.96 -12.31 20.72
CA THR A 124 1.40 -13.57 20.23
C THR A 124 1.46 -13.71 18.71
N GLN A 125 1.85 -12.63 18.04
CA GLN A 125 1.95 -12.54 16.58
C GLN A 125 2.84 -13.66 16.01
N GLY A 126 2.29 -14.37 15.02
CA GLY A 126 3.02 -15.37 14.25
C GLY A 126 3.64 -14.82 12.97
N PRO A 127 4.55 -15.60 12.33
CA PRO A 127 5.10 -15.21 11.04
C PRO A 127 4.00 -15.19 9.95
N ASP A 128 4.17 -14.27 9.00
CA ASP A 128 3.28 -14.19 7.86
C ASP A 128 3.43 -15.41 6.95
N PRO A 129 2.32 -16.08 6.55
CA PRO A 129 2.40 -17.32 5.76
C PRO A 129 2.93 -17.09 4.33
N PHE A 130 2.72 -15.90 3.74
CA PHE A 130 3.24 -15.60 2.42
C PHE A 130 4.75 -15.35 2.46
N ILE A 131 5.25 -14.63 3.47
CA ILE A 131 6.69 -14.45 3.70
C ILE A 131 7.33 -15.82 3.97
N ALA A 132 6.70 -16.64 4.82
CA ALA A 132 7.18 -17.98 5.13
C ALA A 132 7.25 -18.91 3.90
N ALA A 133 6.28 -18.79 2.99
CA ALA A 133 6.30 -19.53 1.73
C ALA A 133 7.46 -19.09 0.80
N LYS A 134 7.95 -17.86 0.92
CA LYS A 134 9.05 -17.33 0.09
C LYS A 134 10.42 -17.53 0.71
N MET A 135 10.55 -17.37 2.03
CA MET A 135 11.83 -17.42 2.74
C MET A 135 12.10 -18.77 3.41
N GLY A 136 11.06 -19.56 3.61
CA GLY A 136 11.05 -20.72 4.48
C GLY A 136 10.61 -20.37 5.91
N PRO A 137 9.89 -21.29 6.59
CA PRO A 137 9.31 -21.04 7.90
C PRO A 137 10.35 -20.71 8.99
N GLU A 138 11.51 -21.35 8.92
CA GLU A 138 12.59 -21.15 9.91
C GLU A 138 13.29 -19.78 9.76
N ALA A 139 13.26 -19.20 8.54
CA ALA A 139 13.90 -17.92 8.26
C ALA A 139 12.95 -16.73 8.39
N THR A 140 11.65 -16.97 8.66
CA THR A 140 10.64 -15.92 8.69
C THR A 140 10.41 -15.42 10.11
N PRO A 141 10.78 -14.14 10.39
CA PRO A 141 10.52 -13.55 11.69
C PRO A 141 9.03 -13.26 11.88
N ALA A 142 8.55 -13.39 13.11
CA ALA A 142 7.18 -13.03 13.46
C ALA A 142 6.98 -11.51 13.64
N TYR A 143 8.06 -10.74 13.71
CA TYR A 143 8.06 -9.28 13.96
C TYR A 143 7.25 -8.88 15.21
N ARG A 144 7.31 -9.69 16.29
CA ARG A 144 6.66 -9.37 17.57
C ARG A 144 7.14 -8.02 18.08
N GLY A 145 6.25 -7.27 18.71
CA GLY A 145 6.54 -5.91 19.13
C GLY A 145 6.54 -4.87 18.00
N THR A 146 6.29 -5.28 16.75
CA THR A 146 6.24 -4.37 15.59
C THR A 146 4.96 -4.59 14.80
N ALA A 147 4.14 -3.55 14.71
CA ALA A 147 2.99 -3.57 13.82
C ALA A 147 3.43 -3.37 12.37
N TYR A 148 2.90 -4.18 11.46
CA TYR A 148 3.24 -4.08 10.05
C TYR A 148 2.08 -4.46 9.13
N VAL A 149 2.20 -4.05 7.88
CA VAL A 149 1.29 -4.38 6.77
C VAL A 149 2.06 -5.15 5.72
N ILE A 150 1.42 -6.13 5.12
CA ILE A 150 1.93 -6.81 3.92
C ILE A 150 0.97 -6.59 2.75
N PHE A 151 1.55 -6.33 1.60
CA PHE A 151 0.87 -6.30 0.31
C PHE A 151 1.37 -7.45 -0.54
N GLU A 152 0.45 -8.21 -1.14
CA GLU A 152 0.78 -9.27 -2.08
C GLU A 152 0.38 -8.84 -3.49
N ASN A 153 1.35 -8.85 -4.41
CA ASN A 153 1.14 -8.51 -5.81
C ASN A 153 0.41 -7.17 -6.03
N LEU A 154 0.82 -6.12 -5.30
CA LEU A 154 0.30 -4.78 -5.54
C LEU A 154 0.61 -4.37 -6.98
N PRO A 155 -0.40 -4.03 -7.82
CA PRO A 155 -0.15 -3.58 -9.19
C PRO A 155 0.52 -2.21 -9.19
N LEU A 156 1.62 -2.07 -9.94
CA LEU A 156 2.40 -0.84 -9.99
C LEU A 156 2.04 0.06 -11.17
N ALA A 157 1.27 -0.43 -12.14
CA ALA A 157 0.85 0.35 -13.30
C ALA A 157 0.16 1.69 -12.96
N PRO A 158 -0.74 1.76 -11.95
CA PRO A 158 -1.35 3.03 -11.54
C PRO A 158 -0.35 4.06 -11.00
N PHE A 159 0.83 3.61 -10.55
CA PHE A 159 1.89 4.45 -9.97
C PHE A 159 3.08 4.65 -10.91
N GLY A 160 2.88 4.48 -12.23
CA GLY A 160 3.95 4.61 -13.22
C GLY A 160 5.01 3.52 -13.09
N ASN A 161 4.59 2.29 -12.76
CA ASN A 161 5.46 1.12 -12.57
C ASN A 161 6.57 1.33 -11.51
N ARG A 162 6.29 2.08 -10.46
CA ARG A 162 7.16 2.27 -9.29
C ARG A 162 6.41 1.98 -8.00
N LEU A 163 7.13 1.75 -6.92
CA LEU A 163 6.51 1.71 -5.61
C LEU A 163 5.99 3.11 -5.23
N PRO A 164 4.71 3.24 -4.88
CA PRO A 164 4.17 4.51 -4.41
C PRO A 164 4.70 4.85 -3.01
N GLN A 165 4.70 6.12 -2.67
CA GLN A 165 4.92 6.56 -1.31
C GLN A 165 3.68 6.24 -0.48
N LEU A 166 3.78 5.25 0.40
CA LEU A 166 2.67 4.82 1.25
C LEU A 166 2.64 5.61 2.56
N SER A 167 1.43 5.88 3.03
CA SER A 167 1.18 6.33 4.39
C SER A 167 -0.10 5.71 4.94
N PHE A 168 -0.14 5.52 6.24
CA PHE A 168 -1.12 4.71 6.93
C PHE A 168 -1.72 5.50 8.08
N GLU A 169 -3.02 5.43 8.24
CA GLU A 169 -3.72 5.89 9.41
C GLU A 169 -3.72 4.76 10.44
N VAL A 170 -3.02 4.97 11.54
CA VAL A 170 -2.78 3.95 12.57
C VAL A 170 -3.46 4.36 13.86
N PHE A 171 -4.08 3.39 14.52
CA PHE A 171 -4.71 3.55 15.82
C PHE A 171 -3.90 2.76 16.86
N HIS A 172 -3.29 3.47 17.79
CA HIS A 172 -2.56 2.88 18.92
C HIS A 172 -3.32 3.17 20.21
N PRO A 173 -3.49 2.19 21.11
CA PRO A 173 -4.13 2.48 22.39
C PRO A 173 -3.33 3.57 23.13
N LEU A 174 -4.03 4.54 23.66
CA LEU A 174 -3.45 5.48 24.61
C LEU A 174 -3.22 4.71 25.90
N ALA A 175 -2.00 4.31 26.16
CA ALA A 175 -1.51 3.55 27.33
C ALA A 175 -2.57 2.77 28.13
N ASP A 176 -2.26 1.59 28.58
CA ASP A 176 -3.17 0.79 29.39
C ASP A 176 -3.87 1.66 30.44
N ALA A 177 -5.18 1.65 30.41
CA ALA A 177 -6.01 2.40 31.36
C ALA A 177 -5.70 2.05 32.83
N ASP A 178 -4.96 0.95 33.04
CA ASP A 178 -4.49 0.49 34.36
C ASP A 178 -3.19 1.16 34.84
N THR A 179 -2.42 1.81 33.96
CA THR A 179 -1.17 2.49 34.35
C THR A 179 -1.29 4.00 34.44
N ALA A 180 -2.32 4.58 33.86
CA ALA A 180 -2.63 6.00 34.04
C ALA A 180 -3.70 6.12 35.13
N GLU A 181 -3.30 6.08 36.41
CA GLU A 181 -4.20 6.45 37.50
C GLU A 181 -4.90 7.76 37.14
N GLY A 182 -6.16 7.67 36.76
CA GLY A 182 -7.04 8.82 36.58
C GLY A 182 -7.22 9.38 35.15
N LEU A 183 -6.62 8.85 34.10
CA LEU A 183 -6.84 9.33 32.74
C LEU A 183 -7.61 8.30 31.91
N VAL A 184 -8.87 8.53 31.63
CA VAL A 184 -9.65 7.75 30.67
C VAL A 184 -9.81 8.58 29.38
N PRO A 185 -9.10 8.25 28.29
CA PRO A 185 -9.35 8.92 27.02
C PRO A 185 -10.66 8.42 26.43
N ALA A 186 -11.64 9.28 26.33
CA ALA A 186 -12.82 9.02 25.53
C ALA A 186 -12.54 9.46 24.09
N VAL A 187 -12.28 8.52 23.20
CA VAL A 187 -12.27 8.79 21.75
C VAL A 187 -13.69 8.63 21.25
N THR A 188 -14.39 9.74 21.09
CA THR A 188 -15.68 9.73 20.41
C THR A 188 -15.42 9.79 18.90
N MET A 189 -15.71 8.69 18.21
CA MET A 189 -15.76 8.69 16.75
C MET A 189 -17.00 9.44 16.30
N ILE A 190 -16.83 10.65 15.79
CA ILE A 190 -17.92 11.37 15.12
C ILE A 190 -17.97 10.82 13.68
N PRO A 191 -19.10 10.24 13.23
CA PRO A 191 -19.23 9.77 11.86
C PRO A 191 -19.09 10.97 10.91
N ALA A 192 -18.15 10.87 9.99
CA ALA A 192 -17.80 11.93 9.07
C ALA A 192 -18.92 12.17 8.06
N SER A 193 -19.57 13.29 8.16
CA SER A 193 -20.15 13.98 7.00
C SER A 193 -19.11 14.99 6.48
N GLY A 194 -18.10 14.49 5.74
CA GLY A 194 -17.25 15.31 4.86
C GLY A 194 -16.19 16.21 5.48
N GLU A 195 -16.22 16.58 6.74
CA GLU A 195 -15.20 17.37 7.43
C GLU A 195 -14.69 16.69 8.69
N PHE A 196 -13.36 16.64 8.85
CA PHE A 196 -12.72 16.00 10.00
C PHE A 196 -12.64 16.98 11.15
N ALA A 197 -13.56 16.91 12.08
CA ALA A 197 -13.40 17.53 13.38
C ALA A 197 -12.81 16.50 14.36
N TYR A 198 -11.60 16.73 14.86
CA TYR A 198 -11.02 15.94 15.93
C TYR A 198 -11.37 16.57 17.25
N ALA A 199 -12.17 15.90 18.06
CA ALA A 199 -12.34 16.25 19.46
C ALA A 199 -11.64 15.20 20.31
N THR A 200 -10.54 15.55 20.95
CA THR A 200 -9.94 14.72 22.01
C THR A 200 -10.34 15.34 23.33
N SER A 201 -11.23 14.69 24.06
CA SER A 201 -11.52 15.06 25.44
C SER A 201 -10.73 14.16 26.39
N ILE A 202 -9.91 14.76 27.22
CA ILE A 202 -9.24 14.06 28.32
C ILE A 202 -10.13 14.24 29.55
N VAL A 203 -10.72 13.14 30.01
CA VAL A 203 -11.49 13.14 31.25
C VAL A 203 -10.56 12.72 32.37
N ARG A 204 -10.26 13.62 33.27
CA ARG A 204 -9.54 13.31 34.51
C ARG A 204 -10.53 12.82 35.56
N LYS A 205 -10.34 11.61 36.03
CA LYS A 205 -11.10 11.08 37.15
C LYS A 205 -10.39 11.51 38.43
N ALA A 206 -10.91 12.56 39.11
CA ALA A 206 -10.49 12.91 40.46
C ALA A 206 -11.28 12.05 41.46
N GLU A 207 -10.72 11.80 42.64
CA GLU A 207 -11.46 11.18 43.74
C GLU A 207 -12.72 12.02 44.03
N GLY A 208 -13.89 11.54 43.64
CA GLY A 208 -15.18 12.19 43.89
C GLY A 208 -15.91 12.80 42.70
N GLY A 209 -15.39 12.76 41.48
CA GLY A 209 -16.11 13.26 40.32
C GLY A 209 -15.31 13.24 39.00
N ALA A 210 -16.01 13.24 37.87
CA ALA A 210 -15.42 13.45 36.58
C ALA A 210 -15.41 14.95 36.25
N GLU A 211 -14.25 15.58 36.22
CA GLU A 211 -14.12 16.95 35.71
C GLU A 211 -13.67 16.89 34.23
N ASN A 212 -14.40 17.62 33.40
CA ASN A 212 -14.04 17.81 32.00
C ASN A 212 -12.95 18.89 31.93
N VAL A 213 -11.71 18.49 31.73
CA VAL A 213 -10.56 19.38 31.91
C VAL A 213 -10.19 20.17 30.66
N ASN A 214 -10.52 19.71 29.44
CA ASN A 214 -10.34 20.50 28.21
C ASN A 214 -11.02 19.86 27.02
N ALA A 215 -11.87 20.59 26.35
CA ALA A 215 -12.24 20.35 24.96
C ALA A 215 -11.36 21.28 24.09
N MET A 216 -10.32 20.78 23.50
CA MET A 216 -9.61 21.48 22.43
C MET A 216 -10.27 21.13 21.11
N ALA A 217 -11.05 22.05 20.57
CA ALA A 217 -11.44 22.04 19.16
C ALA A 217 -10.27 22.64 18.38
N LEU A 218 -9.64 21.83 17.54
CA LEU A 218 -8.74 22.33 16.50
C LEU A 218 -9.59 22.52 15.24
N SER A 219 -9.80 23.75 14.88
CA SER A 219 -10.38 24.19 13.59
C SER A 219 -9.37 24.02 12.46
#